data_9ddf59a2f2cc73b0f36ea9599e4d2ea7
#
_entry.id   9ddf59a2f2cc73b0f36ea9599e4d2ea7
#
_cell.length_a   1.000
_cell.length_b   1.000
_cell.length_c   1.000
_cell.angle_alpha   90.00
_cell.angle_beta   90.00
_cell.angle_gamma   90.00
#
_symmetry.space_group_name_H-M   'P 1'
#
loop_
_entity.id
_entity.type
_entity.pdbx_description
1 polymer ?
#
loop_
_entity_poly.entity_id
_entity_poly.type
_entity_poly.pdbx_seq_one_letter_code
_entity_poly.pdbx_strand_id
1 'polypeptide(L)'
;MVVTEGNGLPIGLYVTSANPHAVTLAEATLQTVGVPQKRGRPKTRPQALVADRAYDSRALRHALRRRGIKPTIPTFERRARSTPRRGRPIRVGASYAQRWKVERCFAWMDNCRRLVVRYERHLHIYYAFCLLAIILWTVNRILK
;
A
#
# COMPACT_ATOMS: atom_id res chain seq x y z
N MET A 1 5.63 -2.36 5.11
CA MET A 1 4.50 -2.18 4.17
C MET A 1 4.78 -0.99 3.27
N VAL A 2 4.43 -1.08 1.97
CA VAL A 2 4.69 -0.03 0.98
C VAL A 2 3.38 0.36 0.30
N VAL A 3 3.23 1.64 -0.01
CA VAL A 3 2.17 2.16 -0.90
C VAL A 3 2.84 2.70 -2.16
N THR A 4 2.36 2.24 -3.32
CA THR A 4 2.80 2.74 -4.63
C THR A 4 1.71 3.60 -5.27
N GLU A 5 2.12 4.60 -6.05
CA GLU A 5 1.19 5.33 -6.91
C GLU A 5 0.84 4.51 -8.18
N GLY A 6 -0.06 5.06 -9.02
CA GLY A 6 -0.60 4.34 -10.19
C GLY A 6 0.43 3.88 -11.24
N ASN A 7 1.65 4.42 -11.26
CA ASN A 7 2.75 3.97 -12.12
C ASN A 7 3.70 2.99 -11.42
N GLY A 8 3.45 2.71 -10.13
CA GLY A 8 4.23 1.77 -9.33
C GLY A 8 5.39 2.39 -8.57
N LEU A 9 5.53 3.72 -8.54
CA LEU A 9 6.52 4.39 -7.68
C LEU A 9 6.08 4.33 -6.23
N PRO A 10 6.96 3.97 -5.28
CA PRO A 10 6.65 3.99 -3.86
C PRO A 10 6.49 5.44 -3.37
N ILE A 11 5.36 5.72 -2.72
CA ILE A 11 5.00 7.04 -2.19
C ILE A 11 4.75 7.03 -0.69
N GLY A 12 4.80 5.87 -0.06
CA GLY A 12 4.67 5.70 1.36
C GLY A 12 5.30 4.39 1.83
N LEU A 13 5.99 4.44 2.96
CA LEU A 13 6.66 3.30 3.57
C LEU A 13 6.41 3.31 5.07
N TYR A 14 5.97 2.19 5.60
CA TYR A 14 5.86 1.95 7.03
C TYR A 14 6.54 0.62 7.39
N VAL A 15 7.49 0.67 8.33
CA VAL A 15 8.25 -0.50 8.79
C VAL A 15 7.95 -0.73 10.27
N THR A 16 7.63 -1.98 10.60
CA THR A 16 7.35 -2.42 11.97
C THR A 16 7.75 -3.89 12.12
N SER A 17 7.54 -4.48 13.30
CA SER A 17 7.68 -5.93 13.51
C SER A 17 6.72 -6.73 12.61
N ALA A 18 7.00 -8.01 12.41
CA ALA A 18 6.17 -8.87 11.57
C ALA A 18 4.85 -9.33 12.22
N ASN A 19 4.67 -9.10 13.52
CA ASN A 19 3.53 -9.62 14.28
C ASN A 19 2.16 -8.99 13.95
N PRO A 20 2.03 -7.67 13.71
CA PRO A 20 0.72 -7.08 13.43
C PRO A 20 0.18 -7.50 12.07
N HIS A 21 -1.12 -7.79 12.02
CA HIS A 21 -1.78 -8.06 10.74
C HIS A 21 -1.69 -6.86 9.78
N ALA A 22 -1.43 -7.13 8.50
CA ALA A 22 -1.26 -6.09 7.48
C ALA A 22 -2.43 -5.10 7.40
N VAL A 23 -3.66 -5.56 7.65
CA VAL A 23 -4.86 -4.71 7.64
C VAL A 23 -4.82 -3.62 8.71
N THR A 24 -4.23 -3.88 9.89
CA THR A 24 -4.11 -2.90 10.98
C THR A 24 -3.07 -1.82 10.69
N LEU A 25 -2.09 -2.14 9.86
CA LEU A 25 -1.01 -1.24 9.47
C LEU A 25 -1.38 -0.34 8.28
N ALA A 26 -2.49 -0.62 7.60
CA ALA A 26 -2.88 0.10 6.39
C ALA A 26 -3.07 1.60 6.62
N GLU A 27 -3.70 2.00 7.71
CA GLU A 27 -3.91 3.41 8.03
C GLU A 27 -2.59 4.13 8.37
N ALA A 28 -1.73 3.50 9.19
CA ALA A 28 -0.42 4.03 9.52
C ALA A 28 0.45 4.20 8.26
N THR A 29 0.41 3.22 7.35
CA THR A 29 1.13 3.33 6.07
C THR A 29 0.58 4.46 5.20
N LEU A 30 -0.74 4.65 5.15
CA LEU A 30 -1.34 5.76 4.40
C LEU A 30 -1.03 7.14 4.99
N GLN A 31 -0.69 7.23 6.27
CA GLN A 31 -0.24 8.48 6.89
C GLN A 31 1.16 8.89 6.43
N THR A 32 1.99 7.93 5.98
CA THR A 32 3.32 8.24 5.43
C THR A 32 3.28 8.78 4.01
N VAL A 33 2.11 8.75 3.35
CA VAL A 33 1.97 9.24 1.97
C VAL A 33 2.04 10.76 1.93
N GLY A 34 3.01 11.29 1.17
CA GLY A 34 3.16 12.72 0.98
C GLY A 34 3.76 13.01 -0.41
N VAL A 35 2.91 13.33 -1.39
CA VAL A 35 3.36 13.64 -2.75
C VAL A 35 3.49 15.16 -2.90
N PRO A 36 4.71 15.70 -3.05
CA PRO A 36 4.94 17.12 -3.26
C PRO A 36 4.15 17.66 -4.44
N GLN A 37 3.72 18.90 -4.34
CA GLN A 37 3.06 19.62 -5.43
C GLN A 37 3.93 20.82 -5.82
N LYS A 38 3.86 21.26 -7.08
CA LYS A 38 4.57 22.47 -7.54
C LYS A 38 4.19 23.72 -6.73
N ARG A 39 2.93 23.79 -6.29
CA ARG A 39 2.41 24.86 -5.42
C ARG A 39 1.45 24.26 -4.40
N GLY A 40 1.48 24.73 -3.15
CA GLY A 40 0.60 24.31 -2.08
C GLY A 40 1.10 23.13 -1.26
N ARG A 41 0.19 22.57 -0.45
CA ARG A 41 0.50 21.45 0.45
C ARG A 41 0.67 20.13 -0.30
N PRO A 42 1.53 19.21 0.18
CA PRO A 42 1.64 17.87 -0.40
C PRO A 42 0.30 17.14 -0.43
N LYS A 43 0.07 16.35 -1.47
CA LYS A 43 -1.09 15.45 -1.52
C LYS A 43 -0.84 14.24 -0.63
N THR A 44 -1.66 14.11 0.41
CA THR A 44 -1.62 12.99 1.37
C THR A 44 -2.79 12.02 1.20
N ARG A 45 -3.75 12.37 0.34
CA ARG A 45 -4.98 11.59 0.13
C ARG A 45 -5.06 11.09 -1.29
N PRO A 46 -4.92 9.76 -1.52
CA PRO A 46 -5.17 9.16 -2.83
C PRO A 46 -6.68 9.16 -3.14
N GLN A 47 -7.05 9.15 -4.42
CA GLN A 47 -8.45 9.03 -4.85
C GLN A 47 -9.01 7.63 -4.59
N ALA A 48 -8.19 6.60 -4.77
CA ALA A 48 -8.55 5.21 -4.54
C ALA A 48 -7.39 4.44 -3.93
N LEU A 49 -7.71 3.44 -3.12
CA LEU A 49 -6.76 2.46 -2.61
C LEU A 49 -7.10 1.09 -3.17
N VAL A 50 -6.15 0.51 -3.89
CA VAL A 50 -6.21 -0.88 -4.37
C VAL A 50 -5.42 -1.74 -3.40
N ALA A 51 -6.04 -2.78 -2.86
CA ALA A 51 -5.38 -3.75 -2.00
C ALA A 51 -5.96 -5.15 -2.23
N ASP A 52 -5.27 -6.16 -1.75
CA ASP A 52 -5.70 -7.54 -1.88
C ASP A 52 -6.84 -7.90 -0.91
N ARG A 53 -7.30 -9.14 -0.99
CA ARG A 53 -8.40 -9.66 -0.18
C ARG A 53 -8.05 -9.70 1.32
N ALA A 54 -6.77 -9.81 1.70
CA ALA A 54 -6.35 -9.81 3.10
C ALA A 54 -6.67 -8.49 3.81
N TYR A 55 -6.86 -7.42 3.05
CA TYR A 55 -7.29 -6.10 3.55
C TYR A 55 -8.81 -5.94 3.63
N ASP A 56 -9.61 -7.00 3.39
CA ASP A 56 -11.07 -6.92 3.48
C ASP A 56 -11.54 -6.80 4.93
N SER A 57 -11.55 -5.59 5.44
CA SER A 57 -12.04 -5.21 6.75
C SER A 57 -13.12 -4.14 6.64
N ARG A 58 -14.23 -4.34 7.36
CA ARG A 58 -15.32 -3.35 7.43
C ARG A 58 -14.82 -2.03 8.03
N ALA A 59 -14.00 -2.10 9.08
CA ALA A 59 -13.40 -0.95 9.73
C ALA A 59 -12.52 -0.16 8.75
N LEU A 60 -11.59 -0.83 8.07
CA LEU A 60 -10.71 -0.20 7.08
C LEU A 60 -11.51 0.45 5.94
N ARG A 61 -12.51 -0.25 5.37
CA ARG A 61 -13.36 0.34 4.33
C ARG A 61 -14.10 1.59 4.80
N HIS A 62 -14.58 1.58 6.05
CA HIS A 62 -15.26 2.73 6.63
C HIS A 62 -14.29 3.91 6.84
N ALA A 63 -13.10 3.66 7.39
CA ALA A 63 -12.05 4.65 7.60
C ALA A 63 -11.61 5.29 6.26
N LEU A 64 -11.39 4.48 5.21
CA LEU A 64 -11.04 4.98 3.87
C LEU A 64 -12.14 5.88 3.31
N ARG A 65 -13.41 5.47 3.38
CA ARG A 65 -14.54 6.27 2.89
C ARG A 65 -14.68 7.59 3.64
N ARG A 66 -14.52 7.59 4.96
CA ARG A 66 -14.51 8.83 5.77
C ARG A 66 -13.44 9.81 5.32
N ARG A 67 -12.27 9.30 4.88
CA ARG A 67 -11.18 10.11 4.30
C ARG A 67 -11.42 10.47 2.83
N GLY A 68 -12.57 10.09 2.23
CA GLY A 68 -12.87 10.29 0.82
C GLY A 68 -12.02 9.43 -0.13
N ILE A 69 -11.48 8.30 0.35
CA ILE A 69 -10.68 7.36 -0.44
C ILE A 69 -11.59 6.21 -0.89
N LYS A 70 -11.64 5.93 -2.19
CA LYS A 70 -12.41 4.81 -2.73
C LYS A 70 -11.68 3.48 -2.48
N PRO A 71 -12.23 2.56 -1.64
CA PRO A 71 -11.60 1.26 -1.44
C PRO A 71 -11.89 0.32 -2.63
N THR A 72 -10.85 -0.14 -3.31
CA THR A 72 -10.90 -1.15 -4.36
C THR A 72 -10.26 -2.44 -3.83
N ILE A 73 -10.97 -3.11 -2.96
CA ILE A 73 -10.54 -4.32 -2.24
C ILE A 73 -11.57 -5.41 -2.53
N PRO A 74 -11.20 -6.63 -2.97
CA PRO A 74 -12.15 -7.72 -3.11
C PRO A 74 -12.77 -8.11 -1.78
N THR A 75 -13.98 -8.66 -1.81
CA THR A 75 -14.62 -9.23 -0.62
C THR A 75 -14.23 -10.69 -0.42
N PHE A 76 -14.11 -11.10 0.83
CA PHE A 76 -14.10 -12.50 1.17
C PHE A 76 -15.51 -13.07 0.94
N GLU A 77 -15.65 -13.92 -0.06
CA GLU A 77 -16.84 -14.75 -0.18
C GLU A 77 -16.75 -15.85 0.89
N ARG A 78 -17.39 -15.60 2.03
CA ARG A 78 -17.65 -16.69 2.97
C ARG A 78 -18.63 -17.64 2.29
N ARG A 79 -18.30 -18.96 2.27
CA ARG A 79 -19.12 -20.05 1.73
C ARG A 79 -20.62 -19.76 1.90
N ALA A 80 -21.36 -20.00 0.82
CA ALA A 80 -22.76 -19.74 0.60
C ALA A 80 -23.57 -19.39 1.84
N ARG A 81 -23.86 -18.10 2.02
CA ARG A 81 -24.92 -17.69 2.92
C ARG A 81 -26.23 -17.92 2.20
N SER A 82 -27.18 -18.57 2.86
CA SER A 82 -28.53 -18.78 2.36
C SER A 82 -29.30 -17.48 2.07
N THR A 83 -28.81 -16.34 2.58
CA THR A 83 -29.45 -15.03 2.39
C THR A 83 -28.52 -14.06 1.64
N PRO A 84 -28.99 -13.38 0.59
CA PRO A 84 -28.24 -12.36 -0.14
C PRO A 84 -27.87 -11.21 0.80
N ARG A 85 -26.70 -10.61 0.60
CA ARG A 85 -26.29 -9.40 1.31
C ARG A 85 -27.21 -8.24 0.89
N ARG A 86 -27.75 -7.50 1.88
CA ARG A 86 -28.42 -6.24 1.60
C ARG A 86 -27.40 -5.22 1.05
N GLY A 87 -27.80 -4.47 0.04
CA GLY A 87 -27.04 -3.39 -0.57
C GLY A 87 -26.35 -3.78 -1.89
N ARG A 88 -25.76 -2.78 -2.54
CA ARG A 88 -25.10 -2.94 -3.84
C ARG A 88 -23.86 -3.85 -3.71
N PRO A 89 -23.69 -4.86 -4.60
CA PRO A 89 -22.50 -5.71 -4.61
C PRO A 89 -21.23 -4.87 -4.76
N ILE A 90 -20.17 -5.27 -4.04
CA ILE A 90 -18.86 -4.64 -4.18
C ILE A 90 -18.26 -5.12 -5.50
N ARG A 91 -18.23 -4.24 -6.50
CA ARG A 91 -17.56 -4.52 -7.78
C ARG A 91 -16.11 -4.09 -7.70
N VAL A 92 -15.22 -4.98 -8.05
CA VAL A 92 -13.79 -4.70 -8.17
C VAL A 92 -13.57 -4.07 -9.54
N GLY A 93 -13.14 -2.80 -9.58
CA GLY A 93 -12.92 -2.08 -10.82
C GLY A 93 -11.66 -2.53 -11.58
N ALA A 94 -11.52 -2.09 -12.84
CA ALA A 94 -10.35 -2.39 -13.69
C ALA A 94 -8.99 -2.02 -13.05
N SER A 95 -8.97 -1.02 -12.16
CA SER A 95 -7.77 -0.63 -11.41
C SER A 95 -7.21 -1.77 -10.55
N TYR A 96 -8.01 -2.76 -10.18
CA TYR A 96 -7.54 -3.92 -9.41
C TYR A 96 -6.52 -4.77 -10.20
N ALA A 97 -6.65 -4.84 -11.50
CA ALA A 97 -5.70 -5.53 -12.37
C ALA A 97 -4.28 -4.96 -12.28
N GLN A 98 -4.13 -3.71 -11.79
CA GLN A 98 -2.83 -3.06 -11.63
C GLN A 98 -2.15 -3.36 -10.28
N ARG A 99 -2.73 -4.22 -9.44
CA ARG A 99 -2.20 -4.59 -8.12
C ARG A 99 -0.75 -5.13 -8.19
N TRP A 100 -0.41 -5.84 -9.28
CA TRP A 100 0.94 -6.36 -9.50
C TRP A 100 2.06 -5.31 -9.43
N LYS A 101 1.73 -4.01 -9.55
CA LYS A 101 2.72 -2.93 -9.49
C LYS A 101 3.40 -2.83 -8.12
N VAL A 102 2.68 -3.11 -7.03
CA VAL A 102 3.28 -3.16 -5.70
C VAL A 102 4.15 -4.40 -5.53
N GLU A 103 3.75 -5.53 -6.10
CA GLU A 103 4.54 -6.76 -6.10
C GLU A 103 5.87 -6.55 -6.84
N ARG A 104 5.83 -5.87 -8.00
CA ARG A 104 7.05 -5.48 -8.72
C ARG A 104 7.95 -4.54 -7.91
N CYS A 105 7.37 -3.65 -7.10
CA CYS A 105 8.13 -2.79 -6.20
C CYS A 105 8.90 -3.64 -5.16
N PHE A 106 8.27 -4.65 -4.56
CA PHE A 106 8.93 -5.56 -3.64
C PHE A 106 10.01 -6.38 -4.33
N ALA A 107 9.71 -7.01 -5.48
CA ALA A 107 10.68 -7.77 -6.25
C ALA A 107 11.92 -6.93 -6.61
N TRP A 108 11.75 -5.64 -6.83
CA TRP A 108 12.88 -4.74 -7.06
C TRP A 108 13.65 -4.45 -5.76
N MET A 109 12.97 -4.26 -4.63
CA MET A 109 13.63 -4.08 -3.33
C MET A 109 14.44 -5.32 -2.92
N ASP A 110 13.99 -6.52 -3.30
CA ASP A 110 14.67 -7.80 -3.04
C ASP A 110 16.02 -7.92 -3.78
N ASN A 111 16.29 -7.08 -4.78
CA ASN A 111 17.64 -7.00 -5.36
C ASN A 111 18.66 -6.32 -4.44
N CYS A 112 18.17 -5.63 -3.40
CA CYS A 112 19.02 -5.00 -2.40
C CYS A 112 19.32 -6.00 -1.26
N ARG A 113 20.49 -6.65 -1.25
CA ARG A 113 20.85 -7.71 -0.28
C ARG A 113 20.53 -7.35 1.18
N ARG A 114 20.74 -6.09 1.59
CA ARG A 114 20.46 -5.59 2.93
C ARG A 114 18.96 -5.54 3.28
N LEU A 115 18.06 -5.63 2.29
CA LEU A 115 16.63 -5.66 2.52
C LEU A 115 16.09 -7.10 2.58
N VAL A 116 16.71 -8.04 1.89
CA VAL A 116 16.32 -9.46 1.87
C VAL A 116 16.63 -10.12 3.22
N VAL A 117 17.83 -9.91 3.73
CA VAL A 117 18.26 -10.42 5.05
C VAL A 117 18.51 -9.22 5.95
N ARG A 118 17.70 -9.12 7.00
CA ARG A 118 17.85 -8.04 7.96
C ARG A 118 18.97 -8.39 8.96
N TYR A 119 20.07 -7.66 8.87
CA TYR A 119 21.17 -7.71 9.84
C TYR A 119 21.06 -6.61 10.92
N GLU A 120 20.32 -5.58 10.64
CA GLU A 120 20.18 -4.39 11.51
C GLU A 120 19.31 -4.70 12.71
N ARG A 121 19.88 -4.52 13.92
CA ARG A 121 19.14 -4.62 15.18
C ARG A 121 18.10 -3.51 15.33
N HIS A 122 18.49 -2.29 14.94
CA HIS A 122 17.65 -1.10 15.10
C HIS A 122 16.74 -0.88 13.89
N LEU A 123 15.44 -0.69 14.17
CA LEU A 123 14.43 -0.50 13.13
C LEU A 123 14.70 0.73 12.26
N HIS A 124 15.18 1.82 12.84
CA HIS A 124 15.47 3.06 12.11
C HIS A 124 16.60 2.89 11.09
N ILE A 125 17.59 2.04 11.37
CA ILE A 125 18.67 1.74 10.41
C ILE A 125 18.12 0.94 9.23
N TYR A 126 17.33 -0.09 9.50
CA TYR A 126 16.68 -0.85 8.44
C TYR A 126 15.73 0.02 7.61
N TYR A 127 14.99 0.91 8.26
CA TYR A 127 14.14 1.90 7.57
C TYR A 127 14.95 2.82 6.65
N ALA A 128 16.14 3.28 7.09
CA ALA A 128 17.03 4.09 6.27
C ALA A 128 17.49 3.34 5.01
N PHE A 129 17.84 2.05 5.11
CA PHE A 129 18.16 1.23 3.93
C PHE A 129 16.98 1.08 2.97
N CYS A 130 15.76 0.91 3.50
CA CYS A 130 14.55 0.90 2.66
C CYS A 130 14.38 2.22 1.91
N LEU A 131 14.59 3.36 2.57
CA LEU A 131 14.52 4.68 1.92
C LEU A 131 15.58 4.86 0.85
N LEU A 132 16.84 4.47 1.11
CA LEU A 132 17.92 4.53 0.12
C LEU A 132 17.58 3.69 -1.11
N ALA A 133 17.06 2.48 -0.93
CA ALA A 133 16.63 1.64 -2.04
C ALA A 133 15.51 2.33 -2.86
N ILE A 134 14.51 2.91 -2.20
CA ILE A 134 13.42 3.63 -2.85
C ILE A 134 13.95 4.84 -3.64
N ILE A 135 14.88 5.59 -3.08
CA ILE A 135 15.51 6.74 -3.75
C ILE A 135 16.25 6.27 -5.01
N LEU A 136 17.11 5.26 -4.89
CA LEU A 136 17.86 4.71 -6.02
C LEU A 136 16.92 4.22 -7.15
N TRP A 137 15.86 3.51 -6.80
CA TRP A 137 14.90 3.06 -7.78
C TRP A 137 14.16 4.21 -8.46
N THR A 138 13.74 5.20 -7.68
CA THR A 138 13.02 6.37 -8.20
C THR A 138 13.92 7.18 -9.15
N VAL A 139 15.16 7.43 -8.76
CA VAL A 139 16.15 8.14 -9.59
C VAL A 139 16.39 7.39 -10.89
N ASN A 140 16.65 6.10 -10.84
CA ASN A 140 16.84 5.27 -12.04
C ASN A 140 15.63 5.27 -12.98
N ARG A 141 14.42 5.47 -12.44
CA ARG A 141 13.21 5.52 -13.24
C ARG A 141 12.94 6.89 -13.86
N ILE A 142 13.42 7.96 -13.25
CA ILE A 142 13.31 9.34 -13.76
C ILE A 142 14.35 9.61 -14.85
N LEU A 143 15.55 9.01 -14.71
CA LEU A 143 16.66 9.23 -15.64
C LEU A 143 16.58 8.35 -16.91
N LYS A 144 15.64 7.40 -16.96
CA LYS A 144 15.33 6.60 -18.17
C LYS A 144 14.16 7.18 -18.95
#